data_d5ffa5336681969ce29f143382aa7c70
#
_entry.id   d5ffa5336681969ce29f143382aa7c70
#
_cell.length_a   1.000
_cell.length_b   1.000
_cell.length_c   1.000
_cell.angle_alpha   90.00
_cell.angle_beta   90.00
_cell.angle_gamma   90.00
#
_symmetry.space_group_name_H-M   'P 1'
#
loop_
_entity.id
_entity.type
_entity.pdbx_description
1 polymer ?
#
loop_
_entity_poly.entity_id
_entity_poly.type
_entity_poly.pdbx_seq_one_letter_code
_entity_poly.pdbx_strand_id
1 'polypeptide(L)'
;EFLNKVLNEFPDLNQKKFENYNNKNEIKFANNDYKNFSPNIKSIFDYLNSDEFISFLQSITSIKEKLIGDQAFNGGGLHEIKRGGLLKIHTDFNRHPSLELDRRLNVLIYLNKDWEESYGGHLQLWDKDMKYCKKKYLPNFNSMVIFGTTDFSNHGHPDPLTCPDDRSRKSLATYYYS
;
A
#
# COMPACT_ATOMS: atom_id res chain seq x y z
N GLU A 1 12.46 -4.86 -15.08
CA GLU A 1 13.36 -5.95 -14.65
C GLU A 1 13.45 -6.06 -13.14
N PHE A 2 13.73 -4.97 -12.42
CA PHE A 2 13.93 -4.99 -10.95
C PHE A 2 12.68 -5.47 -10.19
N LEU A 3 11.47 -4.95 -10.49
CA LEU A 3 10.24 -5.39 -9.82
C LEU A 3 9.88 -6.87 -10.03
N ASN A 4 10.40 -7.51 -11.09
CA ASN A 4 10.29 -8.96 -11.23
C ASN A 4 11.09 -9.71 -10.15
N LYS A 5 12.27 -9.20 -9.78
CA LYS A 5 13.07 -9.78 -8.69
C LYS A 5 12.34 -9.60 -7.36
N VAL A 6 11.78 -8.41 -7.11
CA VAL A 6 10.96 -8.12 -5.92
C VAL A 6 9.76 -9.07 -5.84
N LEU A 7 9.02 -9.26 -6.94
CA LEU A 7 7.88 -10.17 -6.99
C LEU A 7 8.29 -11.63 -6.74
N ASN A 8 9.40 -12.08 -7.32
CA ASN A 8 9.90 -13.45 -7.12
C ASN A 8 10.34 -13.72 -5.68
N GLU A 9 10.78 -12.68 -4.97
CA GLU A 9 11.16 -12.76 -3.56
C GLU A 9 10.02 -12.47 -2.59
N PHE A 10 8.82 -12.14 -3.11
CA PHE A 10 7.66 -11.86 -2.27
C PHE A 10 7.26 -13.11 -1.49
N PRO A 11 7.27 -13.08 -0.14
CA PRO A 11 6.98 -14.26 0.67
C PRO A 11 5.50 -14.65 0.61
N ASP A 12 5.19 -15.92 0.87
CA ASP A 12 3.82 -16.31 1.21
C ASP A 12 3.47 -15.73 2.59
N LEU A 13 2.59 -14.75 2.61
CA LEU A 13 2.17 -14.07 3.84
C LEU A 13 1.11 -14.87 4.64
N ASN A 14 0.60 -15.98 4.12
CA ASN A 14 -0.32 -16.86 4.86
C ASN A 14 0.40 -17.76 5.88
N GLN A 15 1.39 -17.23 6.57
CA GLN A 15 2.12 -17.94 7.63
C GLN A 15 1.81 -17.28 8.97
N LYS A 16 1.74 -18.08 10.05
CA LYS A 16 1.39 -17.62 11.40
C LYS A 16 2.27 -16.48 11.94
N LYS A 17 3.47 -16.31 11.39
CA LYS A 17 4.41 -15.24 11.80
C LYS A 17 4.08 -13.86 11.24
N PHE A 18 3.18 -13.76 10.29
CA PHE A 18 2.78 -12.50 9.67
C PHE A 18 1.42 -12.02 10.18
N GLU A 19 1.15 -10.74 10.01
CA GLU A 19 -0.12 -10.16 10.39
C GLU A 19 -1.25 -10.71 9.50
N ASN A 20 -2.33 -11.14 10.12
CA ASN A 20 -3.52 -11.65 9.45
C ASN A 20 -4.74 -10.88 9.94
N TYR A 21 -5.21 -9.99 9.09
CA TYR A 21 -6.45 -9.26 9.32
C TYR A 21 -7.61 -10.07 8.74
N ASN A 22 -8.52 -10.49 9.61
CA ASN A 22 -9.70 -11.27 9.22
C ASN A 22 -10.93 -10.80 10.00
N ASN A 23 -11.53 -9.72 9.54
CA ASN A 23 -12.71 -9.12 10.12
C ASN A 23 -13.66 -8.58 9.04
N LYS A 24 -14.83 -8.06 9.44
CA LYS A 24 -15.86 -7.58 8.50
C LYS A 24 -15.44 -6.39 7.61
N ASN A 25 -14.37 -5.70 7.96
CA ASN A 25 -13.89 -4.51 7.25
C ASN A 25 -12.64 -4.79 6.42
N GLU A 26 -11.87 -5.81 6.80
CA GLU A 26 -10.56 -6.06 6.24
C GLU A 26 -10.22 -7.56 6.29
N ILE A 27 -9.85 -8.11 5.13
CA ILE A 27 -9.33 -9.47 4.99
C ILE A 27 -8.07 -9.37 4.15
N LYS A 28 -6.91 -9.33 4.81
CA LYS A 28 -5.60 -9.23 4.16
C LYS A 28 -4.50 -9.81 5.04
N PHE A 29 -3.35 -10.10 4.43
CA PHE A 29 -2.11 -10.45 5.11
C PHE A 29 -1.12 -9.29 4.95
N ALA A 30 -0.29 -9.06 5.98
CA ALA A 30 0.74 -8.03 5.95
C ALA A 30 2.04 -8.50 6.61
N ASN A 31 3.15 -7.92 6.15
CA ASN A 31 4.46 -8.06 6.77
C ASN A 31 5.18 -6.71 6.75
N ASN A 32 5.41 -6.15 7.91
CA ASN A 32 6.12 -4.89 8.13
C ASN A 32 7.49 -5.08 8.79
N ASP A 33 7.93 -6.32 8.99
CA ASP A 33 9.22 -6.63 9.60
C ASP A 33 10.36 -6.54 8.58
N TYR A 34 10.92 -5.33 8.44
CA TYR A 34 12.03 -5.04 7.55
C TYR A 34 13.23 -6.00 7.73
N LYS A 35 13.49 -6.48 8.95
CA LYS A 35 14.63 -7.38 9.21
C LYS A 35 14.53 -8.68 8.41
N ASN A 36 13.29 -9.14 8.21
CA ASN A 36 12.96 -10.37 7.49
C ASN A 36 12.68 -10.16 5.99
N PHE A 37 12.82 -8.94 5.46
CA PHE A 37 12.69 -8.72 4.03
C PHE A 37 13.89 -9.29 3.27
N SER A 38 13.61 -9.83 2.09
CA SER A 38 14.66 -10.30 1.16
C SER A 38 15.47 -9.13 0.59
N PRO A 39 16.65 -9.37 0.00
CA PRO A 39 17.53 -8.30 -0.46
C PRO A 39 16.88 -7.33 -1.45
N ASN A 40 16.13 -7.82 -2.46
CA ASN A 40 15.50 -6.92 -3.43
C ASN A 40 14.32 -6.16 -2.82
N ILE A 41 13.58 -6.76 -1.87
CA ILE A 41 12.53 -6.08 -1.12
C ILE A 41 13.13 -4.99 -0.22
N LYS A 42 14.23 -5.26 0.49
CA LYS A 42 14.96 -4.22 1.24
C LYS A 42 15.38 -3.07 0.33
N SER A 43 16.00 -3.39 -0.79
CA SER A 43 16.51 -2.38 -1.73
C SER A 43 15.42 -1.44 -2.24
N ILE A 44 14.21 -1.93 -2.53
CA ILE A 44 13.13 -1.02 -2.95
C ILE A 44 12.64 -0.15 -1.81
N PHE A 45 12.52 -0.67 -0.59
CA PHE A 45 12.10 0.14 0.55
C PHE A 45 13.17 1.15 0.96
N ASP A 46 14.46 0.81 0.86
CA ASP A 46 15.57 1.74 1.08
C ASP A 46 15.53 2.88 0.07
N TYR A 47 15.28 2.58 -1.22
CA TYR A 47 15.09 3.61 -2.23
C TYR A 47 13.88 4.50 -1.95
N LEU A 48 12.74 3.92 -1.60
CA LEU A 48 11.53 4.67 -1.27
C LEU A 48 11.69 5.57 -0.03
N ASN A 49 12.63 5.25 0.87
CA ASN A 49 12.98 6.07 2.03
C ASN A 49 14.22 6.97 1.80
N SER A 50 14.79 6.97 0.59
CA SER A 50 15.96 7.79 0.26
C SER A 50 15.61 9.28 0.10
N ASP A 51 16.59 10.15 0.33
CA ASP A 51 16.45 11.59 0.11
C ASP A 51 16.07 11.90 -1.34
N GLU A 52 16.54 11.10 -2.31
CA GLU A 52 16.22 11.25 -3.72
C GLU A 52 14.72 11.08 -3.97
N PHE A 53 14.13 9.97 -3.49
CA PHE A 53 12.71 9.68 -3.68
C PHE A 53 11.83 10.65 -2.88
N ILE A 54 12.24 11.01 -1.67
CA ILE A 54 11.52 11.99 -0.83
C ILE A 54 11.52 13.36 -1.52
N SER A 55 12.66 13.80 -2.09
CA SER A 55 12.74 15.05 -2.88
C SER A 55 11.84 15.01 -4.10
N PHE A 56 11.77 13.87 -4.80
CA PHE A 56 10.81 13.66 -5.89
C PHE A 56 9.37 13.83 -5.40
N LEU A 57 8.98 13.20 -4.29
CA LEU A 57 7.63 13.36 -3.72
C LEU A 57 7.32 14.82 -3.39
N GLN A 58 8.24 15.54 -2.77
CA GLN A 58 8.07 16.95 -2.47
C GLN A 58 7.87 17.79 -3.74
N SER A 59 8.61 17.47 -4.81
CA SER A 59 8.51 18.19 -6.09
C SER A 59 7.14 18.06 -6.76
N ILE A 60 6.49 16.91 -6.65
CA ILE A 60 5.20 16.62 -7.31
C ILE A 60 3.98 16.93 -6.45
N THR A 61 4.14 17.08 -5.13
CA THR A 61 3.02 17.28 -4.21
C THR A 61 2.89 18.68 -3.66
N SER A 62 3.86 19.54 -3.91
CA SER A 62 3.93 20.90 -3.38
C SER A 62 3.94 20.98 -1.84
N ILE A 63 4.27 19.89 -1.14
CA ILE A 63 4.45 19.88 0.31
C ILE A 63 5.76 20.61 0.62
N LYS A 64 5.68 21.68 1.41
CA LYS A 64 6.83 22.54 1.74
C LYS A 64 7.60 22.05 2.96
N GLU A 65 6.92 21.40 3.88
CA GLU A 65 7.50 20.83 5.08
C GLU A 65 8.41 19.66 4.69
N LYS A 66 9.49 19.48 5.45
CA LYS A 66 10.40 18.37 5.21
C LYS A 66 9.68 17.04 5.41
N LEU A 67 9.52 16.27 4.34
CA LEU A 67 9.00 14.91 4.42
C LEU A 67 10.04 13.94 4.96
N ILE A 68 9.60 12.98 5.75
CA ILE A 68 10.35 11.80 6.15
C ILE A 68 9.56 10.52 5.84
N GLY A 69 10.27 9.44 5.53
CA GLY A 69 9.67 8.12 5.38
C GLY A 69 9.51 7.40 6.73
N ASP A 70 8.59 6.45 6.80
CA ASP A 70 8.43 5.58 7.96
C ASP A 70 9.33 4.35 7.86
N GLN A 71 10.45 4.37 8.56
CA GLN A 71 11.39 3.24 8.64
C GLN A 71 10.86 2.07 9.49
N ALA A 72 9.84 2.29 10.30
CA ALA A 72 9.19 1.27 11.11
C ALA A 72 8.04 0.57 10.36
N PHE A 73 7.66 1.09 9.18
CA PHE A 73 6.57 0.57 8.34
C PHE A 73 5.26 0.37 9.11
N ASN A 74 4.90 1.30 9.98
CA ASN A 74 3.66 1.22 10.75
C ASN A 74 2.43 1.17 9.82
N GLY A 75 1.80 -0.02 9.72
CA GLY A 75 0.70 -0.30 8.79
C GLY A 75 1.12 -0.41 7.31
N GLY A 76 2.41 -0.23 6.99
CA GLY A 76 3.01 -0.38 5.67
C GLY A 76 3.67 -1.74 5.44
N GLY A 77 4.66 -1.79 4.55
CA GLY A 77 5.39 -3.00 4.20
C GLY A 77 4.76 -3.79 3.05
N LEU A 78 4.76 -5.10 3.16
CA LEU A 78 4.19 -6.03 2.17
C LEU A 78 2.73 -6.31 2.50
N HIS A 79 1.85 -6.18 1.52
CA HIS A 79 0.44 -6.54 1.65
C HIS A 79 0.05 -7.58 0.61
N GLU A 80 -0.70 -8.59 1.03
CA GLU A 80 -1.28 -9.61 0.17
C GLU A 80 -2.76 -9.80 0.48
N ILE A 81 -3.58 -9.79 -0.56
CA ILE A 81 -5.02 -10.03 -0.46
C ILE A 81 -5.36 -11.16 -1.42
N LYS A 82 -5.90 -12.24 -0.88
CA LYS A 82 -6.30 -13.43 -1.64
C LYS A 82 -7.74 -13.31 -2.10
N ARG A 83 -8.19 -14.24 -2.94
CA ARG A 83 -9.60 -14.38 -3.35
C ARG A 83 -10.52 -14.25 -2.13
N GLY A 84 -11.60 -13.49 -2.28
CA GLY A 84 -12.56 -13.19 -1.21
C GLY A 84 -12.10 -12.09 -0.24
N GLY A 85 -10.83 -11.70 -0.28
CA GLY A 85 -10.32 -10.63 0.57
C GLY A 85 -10.78 -9.25 0.10
N LEU A 86 -10.84 -8.32 1.03
CA LEU A 86 -11.30 -6.94 0.81
C LEU A 86 -10.67 -5.99 1.83
N LEU A 87 -10.75 -4.71 1.51
CA LEU A 87 -10.48 -3.60 2.44
C LEU A 87 -11.56 -2.55 2.23
N LYS A 88 -12.48 -2.43 3.18
CA LYS A 88 -13.58 -1.45 3.08
C LYS A 88 -13.04 -0.03 2.99
N ILE A 89 -13.88 0.85 2.46
CA ILE A 89 -13.53 2.28 2.39
C ILE A 89 -13.34 2.82 3.79
N HIS A 90 -12.19 3.42 4.02
CA HIS A 90 -11.75 3.96 5.31
C HIS A 90 -10.85 5.17 5.10
N THR A 91 -10.60 5.89 6.16
CA THR A 91 -9.47 6.81 6.29
C THR A 91 -8.37 6.15 7.11
N ASP A 92 -7.13 6.40 6.74
CA ASP A 92 -5.99 5.94 7.52
C ASP A 92 -5.83 6.77 8.82
N PHE A 93 -5.05 6.23 9.77
CA PHE A 93 -4.54 7.07 10.84
C PHE A 93 -3.66 8.18 10.23
N ASN A 94 -3.82 9.40 10.72
CA ASN A 94 -3.20 10.60 10.15
C ASN A 94 -2.02 11.14 10.98
N ARG A 95 -1.65 10.48 12.08
CA ARG A 95 -0.47 10.83 12.90
C ARG A 95 0.47 9.64 13.06
N HIS A 96 1.76 9.94 13.04
CA HIS A 96 2.78 8.92 13.36
C HIS A 96 2.69 8.53 14.84
N PRO A 97 2.73 7.22 15.18
CA PRO A 97 2.51 6.77 16.56
C PRO A 97 3.52 7.31 17.58
N SER A 98 4.74 7.66 17.15
CA SER A 98 5.86 8.01 18.04
C SER A 98 6.53 9.35 17.75
N LEU A 99 6.28 9.98 16.60
CA LEU A 99 7.04 11.15 16.14
C LEU A 99 6.25 12.48 16.19
N GLU A 100 4.99 12.44 16.60
CA GLU A 100 4.09 13.60 16.62
C GLU A 100 3.99 14.33 15.25
N LEU A 101 4.23 13.60 14.16
CA LEU A 101 4.15 14.10 12.80
C LEU A 101 2.84 13.68 12.12
N ASP A 102 2.36 14.52 11.23
CA ASP A 102 1.18 14.20 10.43
C ASP A 102 1.56 13.31 9.23
N ARG A 103 0.74 12.29 8.97
CA ARG A 103 0.87 11.47 7.77
C ARG A 103 0.37 12.28 6.58
N ARG A 104 1.24 12.46 5.58
CA ARG A 104 1.00 13.34 4.44
C ARG A 104 0.70 12.59 3.16
N LEU A 105 1.42 11.49 2.92
CA LEU A 105 1.31 10.73 1.68
C LEU A 105 1.31 9.23 1.93
N ASN A 106 0.53 8.53 1.10
CA ASN A 106 0.63 7.10 0.86
C ASN A 106 1.25 6.84 -0.50
N VAL A 107 2.17 5.90 -0.56
CA VAL A 107 2.72 5.36 -1.80
C VAL A 107 2.46 3.86 -1.85
N LEU A 108 1.75 3.41 -2.88
CA LEU A 108 1.46 2.00 -3.12
C LEU A 108 2.10 1.58 -4.45
N ILE A 109 2.85 0.49 -4.45
CA ILE A 109 3.39 -0.13 -5.66
C ILE A 109 2.75 -1.50 -5.82
N TYR A 110 2.20 -1.78 -7.00
CA TYR A 110 1.51 -3.02 -7.29
C TYR A 110 2.39 -4.01 -8.05
N LEU A 111 2.27 -5.29 -7.69
CA LEU A 111 3.10 -6.38 -8.21
C LEU A 111 2.29 -7.46 -8.94
N ASN A 112 1.13 -7.12 -9.50
CA ASN A 112 0.18 -8.09 -10.04
C ASN A 112 0.25 -8.13 -11.57
N LYS A 113 0.99 -9.09 -12.13
CA LYS A 113 1.08 -9.30 -13.56
C LYS A 113 -0.26 -9.78 -14.11
N ASP A 114 -0.60 -9.35 -15.32
CA ASP A 114 -1.80 -9.81 -16.04
C ASP A 114 -3.05 -9.78 -15.15
N TRP A 115 -3.22 -8.68 -14.40
CA TRP A 115 -4.36 -8.48 -13.53
C TRP A 115 -5.56 -8.02 -14.33
N GLU A 116 -6.64 -8.76 -14.28
CA GLU A 116 -7.84 -8.46 -15.05
C GLU A 116 -8.82 -7.58 -14.27
N GLU A 117 -9.59 -6.76 -15.00
CA GLU A 117 -10.70 -5.95 -14.45
C GLU A 117 -11.68 -6.81 -13.64
N SER A 118 -11.97 -8.02 -14.13
CA SER A 118 -12.89 -8.97 -13.51
C SER A 118 -12.43 -9.48 -12.14
N TYR A 119 -11.14 -9.39 -11.83
CA TYR A 119 -10.62 -9.81 -10.52
C TYR A 119 -10.93 -8.81 -9.40
N GLY A 120 -11.29 -7.57 -9.76
CA GLY A 120 -11.57 -6.51 -8.80
C GLY A 120 -10.31 -5.97 -8.12
N GLY A 121 -10.45 -5.52 -6.87
CA GLY A 121 -9.32 -5.01 -6.08
C GLY A 121 -8.78 -3.66 -6.50
N HIS A 122 -9.52 -2.90 -7.31
CA HIS A 122 -9.16 -1.53 -7.67
C HIS A 122 -8.97 -0.69 -6.41
N LEU A 123 -7.89 0.05 -6.33
CA LEU A 123 -7.82 1.13 -5.35
C LEU A 123 -8.88 2.18 -5.73
N GLN A 124 -9.82 2.39 -4.84
CA GLN A 124 -10.86 3.39 -4.99
C GLN A 124 -10.56 4.59 -4.08
N LEU A 125 -10.61 5.78 -4.64
CA LEU A 125 -10.54 7.04 -3.90
C LEU A 125 -11.93 7.68 -3.92
N TRP A 126 -12.46 7.97 -2.74
CA TRP A 126 -13.83 8.47 -2.55
C TRP A 126 -13.84 9.92 -2.11
N ASP A 127 -14.99 10.57 -2.31
CA ASP A 127 -15.19 11.92 -1.79
C ASP A 127 -15.29 11.93 -0.26
N LYS A 128 -15.21 13.14 0.30
CA LYS A 128 -15.27 13.38 1.74
C LYS A 128 -16.48 12.74 2.42
N ASP A 129 -17.62 12.77 1.76
CA ASP A 129 -18.89 12.30 2.32
C ASP A 129 -19.15 10.81 2.05
N MET A 130 -18.21 10.11 1.41
CA MET A 130 -18.29 8.70 1.00
C MET A 130 -19.49 8.40 0.09
N LYS A 131 -19.94 9.39 -0.71
CA LYS A 131 -21.08 9.25 -1.63
C LYS A 131 -20.67 8.77 -3.01
N TYR A 132 -19.49 9.21 -3.49
CA TYR A 132 -19.04 8.96 -4.84
C TYR A 132 -17.59 8.51 -4.88
N CYS A 133 -17.32 7.42 -5.59
CA CYS A 133 -15.97 7.05 -5.96
C CYS A 133 -15.47 8.00 -7.04
N LYS A 134 -14.42 8.77 -6.74
CA LYS A 134 -13.84 9.77 -7.64
C LYS A 134 -12.85 9.19 -8.63
N LYS A 135 -12.09 8.18 -8.20
CA LYS A 135 -11.07 7.50 -9.02
C LYS A 135 -10.98 6.04 -8.65
N LYS A 136 -10.69 5.22 -9.68
CA LYS A 136 -10.37 3.80 -9.53
C LYS A 136 -9.07 3.50 -10.26
N TYR A 137 -8.19 2.76 -9.63
CA TYR A 137 -6.91 2.34 -10.21
C TYR A 137 -6.79 0.83 -10.15
N LEU A 138 -6.70 0.19 -11.30
CA LEU A 138 -6.44 -1.25 -11.38
C LEU A 138 -5.03 -1.54 -10.81
N PRO A 139 -4.87 -2.53 -9.92
CA PRO A 139 -3.59 -2.77 -9.23
C PRO A 139 -2.60 -3.54 -10.12
N ASN A 140 -2.30 -3.03 -11.31
CA ASN A 140 -1.44 -3.67 -12.29
C ASN A 140 0.02 -3.71 -11.86
N PHE A 141 0.76 -4.70 -12.37
CA PHE A 141 2.20 -4.78 -12.20
C PHE A 141 2.89 -3.50 -12.68
N ASN A 142 3.89 -3.06 -11.91
CA ASN A 142 4.68 -1.87 -12.21
C ASN A 142 3.86 -0.55 -12.23
N SER A 143 2.76 -0.50 -11.51
CA SER A 143 2.05 0.75 -11.27
C SER A 143 2.27 1.25 -9.84
N MET A 144 2.44 2.57 -9.72
CA MET A 144 2.58 3.29 -8.45
C MET A 144 1.43 4.27 -8.31
N VAL A 145 0.79 4.27 -7.14
CA VAL A 145 -0.21 5.30 -6.79
C VAL A 145 0.27 6.07 -5.58
N ILE A 146 0.30 7.40 -5.74
CA ILE A 146 0.66 8.36 -4.68
C ILE A 146 -0.57 9.20 -4.40
N PHE A 147 -0.99 9.27 -3.14
CA PHE A 147 -2.14 10.09 -2.75
C PHE A 147 -1.96 10.71 -1.37
N GLY A 148 -2.58 11.88 -1.19
CA GLY A 148 -2.53 12.62 0.07
C GLY A 148 -3.37 11.95 1.16
N THR A 149 -2.89 12.03 2.40
CA THR A 149 -3.59 11.54 3.59
C THR A 149 -4.12 12.72 4.39
N THR A 150 -5.43 12.72 4.62
CA THR A 150 -6.17 13.70 5.43
C THR A 150 -7.29 12.95 6.16
N ASP A 151 -7.99 13.63 7.06
CA ASP A 151 -9.19 13.09 7.74
C ASP A 151 -10.30 12.67 6.77
N PHE A 152 -10.17 13.02 5.49
CA PHE A 152 -11.19 12.79 4.47
C PHE A 152 -10.68 12.01 3.25
N SER A 153 -9.47 11.48 3.32
CA SER A 153 -8.87 10.67 2.23
C SER A 153 -9.42 9.25 2.24
N ASN A 154 -10.74 9.15 2.03
CA ASN A 154 -11.46 7.89 2.00
C ASN A 154 -10.99 7.01 0.84
N HIS A 155 -10.50 5.82 1.13
CA HIS A 155 -10.00 4.89 0.11
C HIS A 155 -10.15 3.43 0.53
N GLY A 156 -9.98 2.52 -0.42
CA GLY A 156 -10.05 1.07 -0.19
C GLY A 156 -10.35 0.30 -1.47
N HIS A 157 -10.72 -0.97 -1.32
CA HIS A 157 -11.32 -1.82 -2.35
C HIS A 157 -12.42 -2.65 -1.68
N PRO A 158 -13.64 -2.12 -1.60
CA PRO A 158 -14.69 -2.63 -0.70
C PRO A 158 -15.27 -3.96 -1.14
N ASP A 159 -15.10 -4.33 -2.41
CA ASP A 159 -15.66 -5.57 -2.95
C ASP A 159 -14.65 -6.72 -2.81
N PRO A 160 -15.09 -7.92 -2.43
CA PRO A 160 -14.23 -9.10 -2.36
C PRO A 160 -13.57 -9.41 -3.70
N LEU A 161 -12.28 -9.80 -3.66
CA LEU A 161 -11.57 -10.23 -4.86
C LEU A 161 -12.19 -11.50 -5.47
N THR A 162 -12.24 -11.51 -6.80
CA THR A 162 -12.76 -12.65 -7.60
C THR A 162 -11.68 -13.31 -8.45
N CYS A 163 -10.40 -12.97 -8.22
CA CYS A 163 -9.28 -13.58 -8.91
C CYS A 163 -9.23 -15.10 -8.71
N PRO A 164 -8.57 -15.87 -9.60
CA PRO A 164 -8.30 -17.30 -9.40
C PRO A 164 -7.59 -17.59 -8.06
N ASP A 165 -7.75 -18.80 -7.53
CA ASP A 165 -7.23 -19.18 -6.20
C ASP A 165 -5.69 -19.20 -6.14
N ASP A 166 -5.03 -19.39 -7.28
CA ASP A 166 -3.57 -19.34 -7.42
C ASP A 166 -3.02 -17.91 -7.57
N ARG A 167 -3.91 -16.90 -7.55
CA ARG A 167 -3.55 -15.49 -7.66
C ARG A 167 -3.91 -14.70 -6.41
N SER A 168 -3.16 -13.63 -6.19
CA SER A 168 -3.42 -12.70 -5.10
C SER A 168 -3.02 -11.29 -5.49
N ARG A 169 -3.65 -10.29 -4.88
CA ARG A 169 -3.31 -8.89 -5.04
C ARG A 169 -2.18 -8.52 -4.08
N LYS A 170 -0.99 -8.33 -4.64
CA LYS A 170 0.22 -7.96 -3.91
C LYS A 170 0.54 -6.50 -4.09
N SER A 171 0.94 -5.84 -3.01
CA SER A 171 1.42 -4.46 -3.03
C SER A 171 2.51 -4.21 -1.99
N LEU A 172 3.34 -3.21 -2.27
CA LEU A 172 4.23 -2.57 -1.32
C LEU A 172 3.57 -1.27 -0.88
N ALA A 173 3.60 -0.96 0.41
CA ALA A 173 3.02 0.25 0.96
C ALA A 173 4.05 0.97 1.84
N THR A 174 4.20 2.28 1.65
CA THR A 174 5.00 3.14 2.51
C THR A 174 4.34 4.50 2.69
N TYR A 175 4.65 5.15 3.79
CA TYR A 175 3.99 6.37 4.23
C TYR A 175 5.01 7.45 4.53
N TYR A 176 4.60 8.71 4.32
CA TYR A 176 5.48 9.86 4.52
C TYR A 176 4.81 10.89 5.41
N TYR A 177 5.61 11.47 6.28
CA TYR A 177 5.18 12.32 7.38
C TYR A 177 5.92 13.66 7.36
N SER A 178 5.27 14.69 7.90
CA SER A 178 5.92 15.98 8.23
C SER A 178 5.26 16.67 9.40
#